data_1417819c4e61e22ddcc561074f4eb699
#
_entry.id   1417819c4e61e22ddcc561074f4eb699
#
_cell.length_a   1.000
_cell.length_b   1.000
_cell.length_c   1.000
_cell.angle_alpha   90.00
_cell.angle_beta   90.00
_cell.angle_gamma   90.00
#
_symmetry.space_group_name_H-M   'P 1'
#
loop_
_entity.id
_entity.type
_entity.pdbx_description
1 polymer ?
#
loop_
_entity_poly.entity_id
_entity_poly.type
_entity_poly.pdbx_seq_one_letter_code
_entity_poly.pdbx_strand_id
1 'polypeptide(L)'
;GFLDIIKKRNELGRSLGYEDYYDWRVSVVEQMRKKDIFDWLDDLERKTADKAKESLMAFQKEHGESVLEPWNFMYARAGNLTKELDPYFSFGSAVERWGRSFAALGITFRDATLTLDLLDREGKYENGFMHCPGLAFYDKGAWKPARINFTANAAPSQVGGGLRALKTLLHEGGHAAHFSNITMNAPCFSHEFAPTSVAY
;
A
#
# COMPACT_ATOMS: atom_id res chain seq x y z
N GLY A 1 -23.84 -3.15 11.66
CA GLY A 1 -23.07 -3.50 10.47
C GLY A 1 -22.15 -2.36 10.01
N PHE A 2 -21.45 -2.53 8.88
CA PHE A 2 -20.50 -1.52 8.37
C PHE A 2 -21.14 -0.14 8.18
N LEU A 3 -22.35 -0.10 7.60
CA LEU A 3 -23.08 1.16 7.42
C LEU A 3 -23.41 1.87 8.74
N ASP A 4 -23.66 1.11 9.80
CA ASP A 4 -23.93 1.71 11.11
C ASP A 4 -22.68 2.36 11.71
N ILE A 5 -21.49 1.77 11.45
CA ILE A 5 -20.21 2.37 11.83
C ILE A 5 -20.01 3.70 11.10
N ILE A 6 -20.26 3.75 9.78
CA ILE A 6 -20.15 4.98 9.00
C ILE A 6 -21.11 6.05 9.53
N LYS A 7 -22.36 5.71 9.78
CA LYS A 7 -23.36 6.63 10.34
C LYS A 7 -22.89 7.22 11.68
N LYS A 8 -22.48 6.37 12.62
CA LYS A 8 -21.98 6.81 13.92
C LYS A 8 -20.73 7.67 13.83
N ARG A 9 -19.81 7.34 12.93
CA ARG A 9 -18.62 8.17 12.67
C ARG A 9 -19.01 9.56 12.15
N ASN A 10 -19.95 9.63 11.21
CA ASN A 10 -20.44 10.90 10.68
C ASN A 10 -21.22 11.70 11.74
N GLU A 11 -22.00 11.06 12.60
CA GLU A 11 -22.64 11.70 13.76
C GLU A 11 -21.60 12.29 14.70
N LEU A 12 -20.52 11.56 14.99
CA LEU A 12 -19.41 12.07 15.80
C LEU A 12 -18.75 13.28 15.14
N GLY A 13 -18.39 13.21 13.86
CA GLY A 13 -17.81 14.34 13.14
C GLY A 13 -18.68 15.59 13.23
N ARG A 14 -19.99 15.45 13.00
CA ARG A 14 -20.96 16.54 13.11
C ARG A 14 -21.09 17.07 14.54
N SER A 15 -21.08 16.21 15.56
CA SER A 15 -21.13 16.65 16.96
C SER A 15 -19.91 17.47 17.39
N LEU A 16 -18.79 17.31 16.68
CA LEU A 16 -17.55 18.06 16.86
C LEU A 16 -17.46 19.33 16.00
N GLY A 17 -18.54 19.68 15.26
CA GLY A 17 -18.63 20.89 14.45
C GLY A 17 -18.06 20.78 13.04
N TYR A 18 -17.85 19.57 12.55
CA TYR A 18 -17.39 19.29 11.18
C TYR A 18 -18.53 18.80 10.28
N GLU A 19 -18.33 18.81 8.96
CA GLU A 19 -19.34 18.36 8.01
C GLU A 19 -19.66 16.86 8.20
N ASP A 20 -18.61 16.06 8.35
CA ASP A 20 -18.69 14.62 8.58
C ASP A 20 -17.41 14.10 9.25
N TYR A 21 -17.29 12.79 9.42
CA TYR A 21 -16.11 12.15 10.01
C TYR A 21 -14.83 12.37 9.20
N TYR A 22 -14.93 12.39 7.86
CA TYR A 22 -13.78 12.61 7.00
C TYR A 22 -13.22 14.03 7.18
N ASP A 23 -14.09 15.07 7.16
CA ASP A 23 -13.68 16.45 7.40
C ASP A 23 -12.98 16.62 8.77
N TRP A 24 -13.53 15.98 9.81
CA TRP A 24 -12.87 15.96 11.12
C TRP A 24 -11.49 15.31 11.09
N ARG A 25 -11.37 14.13 10.50
CA ARG A 25 -10.08 13.40 10.44
C ARG A 25 -9.04 14.15 9.63
N VAL A 26 -9.41 14.68 8.47
CA VAL A 26 -8.53 15.51 7.64
C VAL A 26 -8.07 16.75 8.42
N SER A 27 -8.97 17.40 9.13
CA SER A 27 -8.61 18.59 9.92
C SER A 27 -7.63 18.27 11.05
N VAL A 28 -7.78 17.13 11.71
CA VAL A 28 -6.90 16.74 12.83
C VAL A 28 -5.53 16.24 12.33
N VAL A 29 -5.49 15.49 11.24
CA VAL A 29 -4.27 14.85 10.76
C VAL A 29 -3.49 15.74 9.80
N GLU A 30 -4.18 16.34 8.83
CA GLU A 30 -3.55 17.14 7.76
C GLU A 30 -3.59 18.64 8.03
N GLN A 31 -4.32 19.08 9.07
CA GLN A 31 -4.57 20.50 9.37
C GLN A 31 -5.24 21.25 8.20
N MET A 32 -6.09 20.55 7.46
CA MET A 32 -6.81 21.04 6.29
C MET A 32 -8.30 20.75 6.44
N ARG A 33 -9.13 21.35 5.59
CA ARG A 33 -10.54 21.00 5.49
C ARG A 33 -10.74 20.01 4.33
N LYS A 34 -11.79 19.20 4.43
CA LYS A 34 -12.24 18.32 3.34
C LYS A 34 -12.36 19.09 2.01
N LYS A 35 -12.91 20.31 2.06
CA LYS A 35 -13.03 21.16 0.88
C LYS A 35 -11.69 21.44 0.20
N ASP A 36 -10.64 21.70 0.97
CA ASP A 36 -9.31 22.00 0.41
C ASP A 36 -8.75 20.82 -0.37
N ILE A 37 -8.97 19.59 0.14
CA ILE A 37 -8.56 18.36 -0.57
C ILE A 37 -9.33 18.21 -1.88
N PHE A 38 -10.66 18.40 -1.85
CA PHE A 38 -11.48 18.30 -3.06
C PHE A 38 -11.14 19.39 -4.08
N ASP A 39 -10.91 20.61 -3.65
CA ASP A 39 -10.46 21.69 -4.54
C ASP A 39 -9.14 21.34 -5.25
N TRP A 40 -8.21 20.66 -4.54
CA TRP A 40 -6.96 20.17 -5.16
C TRP A 40 -7.20 19.05 -6.16
N LEU A 41 -8.08 18.12 -5.85
CA LEU A 41 -8.43 17.02 -6.77
C LEU A 41 -9.11 17.56 -8.03
N ASP A 42 -10.04 18.50 -7.88
CA ASP A 42 -10.72 19.17 -9.00
C ASP A 42 -9.74 19.98 -9.86
N ASP A 43 -8.76 20.65 -9.22
CA ASP A 43 -7.69 21.37 -9.94
C ASP A 43 -6.78 20.42 -10.71
N LEU A 44 -6.44 19.28 -10.10
CA LEU A 44 -5.65 18.23 -10.73
C LEU A 44 -6.38 17.66 -11.94
N GLU A 45 -7.67 17.30 -11.78
CA GLU A 45 -8.50 16.80 -12.87
C GLU A 45 -8.57 17.82 -14.01
N ARG A 46 -8.89 19.08 -13.72
CA ARG A 46 -8.96 20.16 -14.71
C ARG A 46 -7.64 20.32 -15.49
N LYS A 47 -6.49 20.14 -14.83
CA LYS A 47 -5.17 20.27 -15.45
C LYS A 47 -4.75 19.05 -16.27
N THR A 48 -5.31 17.88 -15.99
CA THR A 48 -4.84 16.60 -16.56
C THR A 48 -5.85 15.89 -17.45
N ALA A 49 -7.15 16.16 -17.31
CA ALA A 49 -8.21 15.42 -17.99
C ALA A 49 -8.09 15.45 -19.52
N ASP A 50 -7.85 16.62 -20.10
CA ASP A 50 -7.72 16.75 -21.55
C ASP A 50 -6.53 15.95 -22.08
N LYS A 51 -5.39 16.04 -21.39
CA LYS A 51 -4.19 15.28 -21.75
C LYS A 51 -4.36 13.78 -21.59
N ALA A 52 -5.05 13.36 -20.53
CA ALA A 52 -5.39 11.95 -20.31
C ALA A 52 -6.30 11.44 -21.44
N LYS A 53 -7.34 12.22 -21.81
CA LYS A 53 -8.25 11.89 -22.90
C LYS A 53 -7.51 11.78 -24.24
N GLU A 54 -6.68 12.76 -24.59
CA GLU A 54 -5.85 12.72 -25.80
C GLU A 54 -4.97 11.46 -25.83
N SER A 55 -4.32 11.12 -24.72
CA SER A 55 -3.47 9.93 -24.60
C SER A 55 -4.25 8.63 -24.78
N LEU A 56 -5.45 8.54 -24.20
CA LEU A 56 -6.33 7.38 -24.37
C LEU A 56 -6.84 7.25 -25.80
N MET A 57 -7.20 8.35 -26.44
CA MET A 57 -7.63 8.36 -27.85
C MET A 57 -6.50 7.96 -28.80
N ALA A 58 -5.28 8.45 -28.56
CA ALA A 58 -4.10 8.06 -29.33
C ALA A 58 -3.81 6.55 -29.15
N PHE A 59 -3.90 6.06 -27.95
CA PHE A 59 -3.70 4.65 -27.61
C PHE A 59 -4.77 3.76 -28.27
N GLN A 60 -6.04 4.18 -28.23
CA GLN A 60 -7.14 3.49 -28.92
C GLN A 60 -6.96 3.47 -30.44
N LYS A 61 -6.50 4.58 -31.03
CA LYS A 61 -6.21 4.66 -32.47
C LYS A 61 -5.09 3.71 -32.89
N GLU A 62 -4.08 3.52 -32.04
CA GLU A 62 -2.94 2.64 -32.31
C GLU A 62 -3.28 1.15 -32.15
N HIS A 63 -4.08 0.80 -31.13
CA HIS A 63 -4.29 -0.60 -30.74
C HIS A 63 -5.71 -1.11 -31.01
N GLY A 64 -6.63 -0.28 -31.49
CA GLY A 64 -8.02 -0.62 -31.78
C GLY A 64 -9.00 -0.29 -30.65
N GLU A 65 -10.29 -0.29 -30.98
CA GLU A 65 -11.35 0.16 -30.06
C GLU A 65 -11.42 -0.65 -28.76
N SER A 66 -11.22 -1.96 -28.84
CA SER A 66 -11.31 -2.84 -27.67
C SER A 66 -10.19 -2.67 -26.66
N VAL A 67 -9.15 -1.88 -26.96
CA VAL A 67 -7.99 -1.71 -26.07
C VAL A 67 -8.33 -1.06 -24.73
N LEU A 68 -9.38 -0.23 -24.69
CA LEU A 68 -9.81 0.46 -23.46
C LEU A 68 -10.71 -0.41 -22.57
N GLU A 69 -11.11 -1.60 -23.05
CA GLU A 69 -11.83 -2.55 -22.22
C GLU A 69 -10.96 -2.98 -21.01
N PRO A 70 -11.53 -3.08 -19.81
CA PRO A 70 -10.75 -3.31 -18.59
C PRO A 70 -9.82 -4.52 -18.64
N TRP A 71 -10.22 -5.58 -19.33
CA TRP A 71 -9.43 -6.80 -19.49
C TRP A 71 -8.30 -6.69 -20.51
N ASN A 72 -8.36 -5.74 -21.44
CA ASN A 72 -7.36 -5.51 -22.48
C ASN A 72 -6.37 -4.40 -22.14
N PHE A 73 -6.81 -3.39 -21.41
CA PHE A 73 -6.07 -2.15 -21.19
C PHE A 73 -4.68 -2.37 -20.55
N MET A 74 -4.63 -3.17 -19.50
CA MET A 74 -3.35 -3.45 -18.83
C MET A 74 -2.41 -4.28 -19.70
N TYR A 75 -2.96 -5.23 -20.46
CA TYR A 75 -2.18 -6.04 -21.41
C TYR A 75 -1.60 -5.17 -22.52
N ALA A 76 -2.39 -4.32 -23.12
CA ALA A 76 -1.95 -3.43 -24.20
C ALA A 76 -0.90 -2.42 -23.72
N ARG A 77 -1.02 -1.88 -22.52
CA ARG A 77 -0.01 -0.97 -21.91
C ARG A 77 1.28 -1.66 -21.56
N ALA A 78 1.22 -2.86 -21.00
CA ALA A 78 2.40 -3.62 -20.61
C ALA A 78 3.07 -4.32 -21.80
N GLY A 79 2.32 -4.54 -22.89
CA GLY A 79 2.78 -5.33 -24.03
C GLY A 79 3.27 -6.71 -23.59
N ASN A 80 4.27 -7.23 -24.28
CA ASN A 80 4.95 -8.46 -23.90
C ASN A 80 6.01 -8.28 -22.80
N LEU A 81 6.14 -7.06 -22.24
CA LEU A 81 7.22 -6.73 -21.30
C LEU A 81 7.23 -7.67 -20.09
N THR A 82 6.05 -8.02 -19.55
CA THR A 82 5.97 -8.97 -18.43
C THR A 82 6.55 -10.32 -18.81
N LYS A 83 6.26 -10.82 -20.01
CA LYS A 83 6.80 -12.08 -20.53
C LYS A 83 8.30 -11.99 -20.83
N GLU A 84 8.75 -10.87 -21.37
CA GLU A 84 10.16 -10.64 -21.66
C GLU A 84 10.99 -10.53 -20.37
N LEU A 85 10.43 -9.95 -19.31
CA LEU A 85 11.09 -9.80 -18.01
C LEU A 85 11.04 -11.08 -17.15
N ASP A 86 10.08 -11.97 -17.39
CA ASP A 86 9.86 -13.17 -16.56
C ASP A 86 11.13 -14.01 -16.30
N PRO A 87 11.99 -14.28 -17.31
CA PRO A 87 13.23 -15.03 -17.09
C PRO A 87 14.21 -14.39 -16.11
N TYR A 88 14.13 -13.07 -15.94
CA TYR A 88 15.02 -12.31 -15.06
C TYR A 88 14.51 -12.19 -13.63
N PHE A 89 13.25 -12.54 -13.39
CA PHE A 89 12.58 -12.37 -12.10
C PHE A 89 11.96 -13.68 -11.63
N SER A 90 12.78 -14.62 -11.19
CA SER A 90 12.26 -15.87 -10.63
C SER A 90 11.64 -15.62 -9.25
N PHE A 91 10.53 -16.30 -8.95
CA PHE A 91 9.92 -16.26 -7.63
C PHE A 91 10.89 -16.72 -6.53
N GLY A 92 11.66 -17.78 -6.79
CA GLY A 92 12.61 -18.32 -5.81
C GLY A 92 13.70 -17.33 -5.38
N SER A 93 14.06 -16.36 -6.22
CA SER A 93 15.05 -15.33 -5.88
C SER A 93 14.44 -14.03 -5.33
N ALA A 94 13.13 -13.91 -5.25
CA ALA A 94 12.48 -12.65 -4.89
C ALA A 94 12.82 -12.19 -3.47
N VAL A 95 12.78 -13.09 -2.50
CA VAL A 95 13.10 -12.78 -1.08
C VAL A 95 14.56 -12.40 -0.91
N GLU A 96 15.48 -13.14 -1.53
CA GLU A 96 16.92 -12.83 -1.50
C GLU A 96 17.19 -11.45 -2.11
N ARG A 97 16.63 -11.17 -3.29
CA ARG A 97 16.79 -9.86 -3.95
C ARG A 97 16.25 -8.72 -3.11
N TRP A 98 15.07 -8.89 -2.54
CA TRP A 98 14.51 -7.91 -1.61
C TRP A 98 15.45 -7.66 -0.42
N GLY A 99 15.89 -8.71 0.27
CA GLY A 99 16.78 -8.58 1.43
C GLY A 99 18.11 -7.90 1.08
N ARG A 100 18.74 -8.29 -0.03
CA ARG A 100 19.98 -7.67 -0.53
C ARG A 100 19.80 -6.20 -0.89
N SER A 101 18.67 -5.85 -1.55
CA SER A 101 18.38 -4.47 -1.92
C SER A 101 18.21 -3.58 -0.70
N PHE A 102 17.48 -4.06 0.31
CA PHE A 102 17.28 -3.30 1.55
C PHE A 102 18.58 -3.17 2.34
N ALA A 103 19.37 -4.24 2.44
CA ALA A 103 20.69 -4.18 3.08
C ALA A 103 21.63 -3.19 2.37
N ALA A 104 21.64 -3.16 1.03
CA ALA A 104 22.45 -2.21 0.26
C ALA A 104 22.02 -0.75 0.46
N LEU A 105 20.75 -0.51 0.77
CA LEU A 105 20.21 0.81 1.13
C LEU A 105 20.44 1.17 2.62
N GLY A 106 21.05 0.29 3.40
CA GLY A 106 21.24 0.48 4.84
C GLY A 106 19.95 0.30 5.68
N ILE A 107 18.90 -0.29 5.09
CA ILE A 107 17.64 -0.54 5.78
C ILE A 107 17.81 -1.75 6.69
N THR A 108 17.49 -1.58 7.97
CA THR A 108 17.50 -2.63 8.98
C THR A 108 16.11 -2.81 9.58
N PHE A 109 15.87 -4.00 10.16
CA PHE A 109 14.61 -4.33 10.82
C PHE A 109 14.73 -4.37 12.34
N ARG A 110 15.88 -3.98 12.92
CA ARG A 110 16.14 -3.87 14.36
C ARG A 110 15.67 -5.09 15.15
N ASP A 111 16.10 -6.27 14.71
CA ASP A 111 15.77 -7.59 15.31
C ASP A 111 14.28 -7.99 15.25
N ALA A 112 13.48 -7.29 14.45
CA ALA A 112 12.08 -7.65 14.27
C ALA A 112 11.92 -9.07 13.69
N THR A 113 10.91 -9.78 14.16
CA THR A 113 10.49 -11.04 13.56
C THR A 113 9.49 -10.77 12.43
N LEU A 114 9.86 -11.15 11.21
CA LEU A 114 8.99 -11.06 10.03
C LEU A 114 8.49 -12.45 9.65
N THR A 115 7.17 -12.65 9.71
CA THR A 115 6.51 -13.86 9.20
C THR A 115 6.04 -13.60 7.78
N LEU A 116 6.56 -14.35 6.81
CA LEU A 116 6.25 -14.19 5.39
C LEU A 116 5.29 -15.28 4.92
N ASP A 117 4.09 -14.89 4.51
CA ASP A 117 3.09 -15.75 3.88
C ASP A 117 2.88 -15.29 2.42
N LEU A 118 3.68 -15.83 1.49
CA LEU A 118 3.83 -15.29 0.15
C LEU A 118 2.92 -15.93 -0.90
N LEU A 119 2.51 -17.19 -0.68
CA LEU A 119 1.82 -17.97 -1.71
C LEU A 119 0.32 -17.76 -1.71
N ASP A 120 -0.25 -17.71 -2.91
CA ASP A 120 -1.67 -17.76 -3.12
C ASP A 120 -2.24 -19.14 -2.76
N ARG A 121 -3.45 -19.17 -2.21
CA ARG A 121 -4.21 -20.39 -1.90
C ARG A 121 -5.68 -20.09 -1.65
N GLU A 122 -6.51 -21.10 -1.78
CA GLU A 122 -7.94 -20.99 -1.46
C GLU A 122 -8.17 -20.48 -0.03
N GLY A 123 -9.14 -19.57 0.11
CA GLY A 123 -9.50 -18.96 1.39
C GLY A 123 -8.56 -17.88 1.90
N LYS A 124 -7.47 -17.60 1.20
CA LYS A 124 -6.60 -16.47 1.51
C LYS A 124 -7.17 -15.16 0.93
N TYR A 125 -7.00 -14.07 1.67
CA TYR A 125 -7.37 -12.74 1.20
C TYR A 125 -6.56 -12.35 -0.05
N GLU A 126 -7.22 -11.83 -1.07
CA GLU A 126 -6.64 -11.64 -2.42
C GLU A 126 -5.63 -10.50 -2.56
N ASN A 127 -5.26 -9.83 -1.50
CA ASN A 127 -4.31 -8.72 -1.56
C ASN A 127 -3.09 -8.95 -0.67
N GLY A 128 -1.96 -8.39 -1.08
CA GLY A 128 -0.78 -8.29 -0.22
C GLY A 128 -0.97 -7.19 0.81
N PHE A 129 -0.52 -7.40 2.02
CA PHE A 129 -0.48 -6.37 3.05
C PHE A 129 0.50 -6.70 4.17
N MET A 130 0.85 -5.66 4.92
CA MET A 130 1.69 -5.75 6.09
C MET A 130 0.87 -5.50 7.36
N HIS A 131 1.04 -6.35 8.35
CA HIS A 131 0.48 -6.18 9.70
C HIS A 131 1.58 -6.14 10.74
N CYS A 132 1.44 -5.26 11.72
CA CYS A 132 2.32 -5.19 12.88
C CYS A 132 1.55 -5.55 14.16
N PRO A 133 1.39 -6.85 14.48
CA PRO A 133 0.69 -7.28 15.68
C PRO A 133 1.41 -6.92 16.97
N GLY A 134 2.69 -6.56 16.91
CA GLY A 134 3.46 -6.10 18.06
C GLY A 134 4.46 -5.04 17.64
N LEU A 135 4.20 -3.78 18.02
CA LEU A 135 5.14 -2.68 17.83
C LEU A 135 6.39 -2.86 18.68
N ALA A 136 7.51 -2.30 18.23
CA ALA A 136 8.71 -2.24 19.02
C ALA A 136 8.60 -1.19 20.13
N PHE A 137 9.17 -1.49 21.31
CA PHE A 137 9.17 -0.57 22.45
C PHE A 137 10.33 -0.86 23.41
N TYR A 138 10.58 0.05 24.34
CA TYR A 138 11.45 -0.20 25.46
C TYR A 138 10.63 -0.59 26.70
N ASP A 139 10.97 -1.73 27.31
CA ASP A 139 10.43 -2.17 28.58
C ASP A 139 11.56 -2.14 29.62
N LYS A 140 11.46 -1.22 30.58
CA LYS A 140 12.48 -1.03 31.64
C LYS A 140 13.92 -0.93 31.09
N GLY A 141 14.07 -0.23 29.96
CA GLY A 141 15.35 -0.04 29.29
C GLY A 141 15.77 -1.19 28.36
N ALA A 142 15.05 -2.28 28.32
CA ALA A 142 15.30 -3.39 27.39
C ALA A 142 14.52 -3.22 26.08
N TRP A 143 15.21 -3.32 24.94
CA TRP A 143 14.59 -3.30 23.62
C TRP A 143 13.71 -4.53 23.39
N LYS A 144 12.49 -4.31 22.98
CA LYS A 144 11.54 -5.34 22.53
C LYS A 144 11.27 -5.12 21.05
N PRO A 145 11.77 -6.00 20.16
CA PRO A 145 11.62 -5.83 18.72
C PRO A 145 10.18 -6.05 18.27
N ALA A 146 9.84 -5.48 17.12
CA ALA A 146 8.52 -5.63 16.51
C ALA A 146 8.27 -7.07 16.02
N ARG A 147 7.00 -7.44 15.96
CA ARG A 147 6.52 -8.64 15.26
C ARG A 147 5.66 -8.21 14.09
N ILE A 148 5.98 -8.71 12.93
CA ILE A 148 5.41 -8.25 11.67
C ILE A 148 4.95 -9.46 10.86
N ASN A 149 3.71 -9.41 10.38
CA ASN A 149 3.17 -10.39 9.47
C ASN A 149 3.03 -9.77 8.08
N PHE A 150 3.63 -10.41 7.12
CA PHE A 150 3.56 -10.05 5.71
C PHE A 150 2.75 -11.09 4.96
N THR A 151 1.78 -10.69 4.17
CA THR A 151 1.07 -11.57 3.26
C THR A 151 1.13 -11.06 1.83
N ALA A 152 1.19 -11.98 0.87
CA ALA A 152 1.12 -11.71 -0.56
C ALA A 152 0.41 -12.87 -1.25
N ASN A 153 0.00 -12.69 -2.51
CA ASN A 153 -0.66 -13.70 -3.33
C ASN A 153 0.17 -13.96 -4.58
N ALA A 154 1.33 -14.57 -4.38
CA ALA A 154 2.21 -14.94 -5.46
C ALA A 154 1.79 -16.29 -6.05
N ALA A 155 1.70 -16.35 -7.37
CA ALA A 155 1.51 -17.57 -8.14
C ALA A 155 2.81 -17.88 -8.93
N PRO A 156 3.73 -18.68 -8.37
CA PRO A 156 5.07 -18.88 -8.92
C PRO A 156 5.08 -19.45 -10.33
N SER A 157 4.05 -20.20 -10.71
CA SER A 157 3.91 -20.83 -12.03
C SER A 157 3.36 -19.90 -13.11
N GLN A 158 2.91 -18.71 -12.75
CA GLN A 158 2.37 -17.74 -13.70
C GLN A 158 3.47 -16.82 -14.24
N VAL A 159 3.39 -16.50 -15.53
CA VAL A 159 4.26 -15.50 -16.17
C VAL A 159 4.15 -14.16 -15.42
N GLY A 160 5.27 -13.58 -15.05
CA GLY A 160 5.35 -12.37 -14.25
C GLY A 160 5.12 -12.58 -12.74
N GLY A 161 4.92 -13.82 -12.30
CA GLY A 161 4.71 -14.13 -10.87
C GLY A 161 5.88 -13.70 -9.99
N GLY A 162 7.10 -13.92 -10.44
CA GLY A 162 8.31 -13.51 -9.72
C GLY A 162 8.48 -11.99 -9.63
N LEU A 163 8.23 -11.28 -10.72
CA LEU A 163 8.27 -9.81 -10.73
C LEU A 163 7.19 -9.22 -9.82
N ARG A 164 5.99 -9.78 -9.84
CA ARG A 164 4.89 -9.36 -8.95
C ARG A 164 5.26 -9.58 -7.49
N ALA A 165 5.80 -10.77 -7.16
CA ALA A 165 6.26 -11.07 -5.82
C ALA A 165 7.33 -10.08 -5.34
N LEU A 166 8.33 -9.78 -6.17
CA LEU A 166 9.38 -8.83 -5.82
C LEU A 166 8.83 -7.40 -5.62
N LYS A 167 7.92 -6.93 -6.48
CA LYS A 167 7.27 -5.63 -6.30
C LYS A 167 6.51 -5.55 -4.98
N THR A 168 5.74 -6.59 -4.64
CA THR A 168 5.01 -6.66 -3.37
C THR A 168 5.98 -6.69 -2.18
N LEU A 169 7.06 -7.48 -2.26
CA LEU A 169 8.10 -7.50 -1.22
C LEU A 169 8.77 -6.13 -1.01
N LEU A 170 9.06 -5.40 -2.08
CA LEU A 170 9.64 -4.06 -1.98
C LEU A 170 8.65 -3.07 -1.34
N HIS A 171 7.38 -3.10 -1.73
CA HIS A 171 6.34 -2.22 -1.19
C HIS A 171 6.05 -2.54 0.29
N GLU A 172 5.61 -3.75 0.57
CA GLU A 172 5.24 -4.18 1.92
C GLU A 172 6.46 -4.29 2.85
N GLY A 173 7.63 -4.59 2.29
CA GLY A 173 8.90 -4.54 3.00
C GLY A 173 9.26 -3.13 3.47
N GLY A 174 8.84 -2.09 2.74
CA GLY A 174 8.93 -0.70 3.18
C GLY A 174 8.11 -0.45 4.45
N HIS A 175 6.88 -0.94 4.49
CA HIS A 175 6.06 -0.88 5.70
C HIS A 175 6.68 -1.69 6.85
N ALA A 176 7.25 -2.87 6.57
CA ALA A 176 7.94 -3.67 7.59
C ALA A 176 9.14 -2.93 8.18
N ALA A 177 9.95 -2.29 7.33
CA ALA A 177 11.07 -1.46 7.76
C ALA A 177 10.59 -0.29 8.63
N HIS A 178 9.52 0.38 8.22
CA HIS A 178 8.90 1.46 9.01
C HIS A 178 8.46 0.94 10.39
N PHE A 179 7.66 -0.12 10.44
CA PHE A 179 7.15 -0.68 11.71
C PHE A 179 8.27 -1.16 12.63
N SER A 180 9.34 -1.74 12.07
CA SER A 180 10.49 -2.22 12.85
C SER A 180 11.28 -1.07 13.50
N ASN A 181 11.23 0.11 12.88
CA ASN A 181 12.01 1.27 13.32
C ASN A 181 11.20 2.30 14.13
N ILE A 182 9.88 2.13 14.24
CA ILE A 182 9.07 2.89 15.19
C ILE A 182 9.50 2.49 16.61
N THR A 183 9.76 3.49 17.45
CA THR A 183 10.08 3.29 18.86
C THR A 183 8.99 3.91 19.72
N MET A 184 8.28 3.08 20.49
CA MET A 184 7.33 3.55 21.48
C MET A 184 8.03 3.76 22.82
N ASN A 185 7.75 4.89 23.47
CA ASN A 185 8.38 5.24 24.73
C ASN A 185 7.91 4.35 25.90
N ALA A 186 6.68 3.82 25.78
CA ALA A 186 6.12 2.93 26.79
C ALA A 186 5.11 1.97 26.16
N PRO A 187 4.93 0.75 26.70
CA PRO A 187 4.01 -0.25 26.17
C PRO A 187 2.55 0.23 26.05
N CYS A 188 2.12 1.13 26.92
CA CYS A 188 0.76 1.69 26.89
C CYS A 188 0.46 2.54 25.64
N PHE A 189 1.48 2.99 24.90
CA PHE A 189 1.34 3.74 23.65
C PHE A 189 1.56 2.85 22.41
N SER A 190 1.90 1.58 22.60
CA SER A 190 2.29 0.68 21.49
C SER A 190 1.15 0.26 20.56
N HIS A 191 -0.07 0.64 20.84
CA HIS A 191 -1.24 0.34 20.01
C HIS A 191 -1.58 1.41 18.97
N GLU A 192 -0.85 2.54 18.98
CA GLU A 192 -1.07 3.63 18.03
C GLU A 192 0.20 3.93 17.24
N PHE A 193 0.05 3.98 15.92
CA PHE A 193 1.08 4.50 15.04
C PHE A 193 1.04 6.01 14.97
N ALA A 194 2.14 6.63 14.57
CA ALA A 194 2.12 8.02 14.14
C ALA A 194 1.04 8.20 13.05
N PRO A 195 0.32 9.33 13.06
CA PRO A 195 -0.68 9.60 12.04
C PRO A 195 -0.07 9.52 10.64
N THR A 196 -0.78 8.83 9.75
CA THR A 196 -0.51 8.86 8.31
C THR A 196 -1.59 9.67 7.63
N SER A 197 -1.35 10.13 6.40
CA SER A 197 -2.35 10.88 5.66
C SER A 197 -3.68 10.13 5.59
N VAL A 198 -4.79 10.84 5.73
CA VAL A 198 -6.17 10.34 5.59
C VAL A 198 -6.86 10.94 4.35
N ALA A 199 -6.10 11.66 3.52
CA ALA A 199 -6.62 12.33 2.33
C ALA A 199 -6.90 11.38 1.15
N TYR A 200 -6.37 10.16 1.18
CA TYR A 200 -6.51 9.15 0.10
C TYR A 200 -6.96 7.79 0.65
#